data_9b2666d6e6e544b37e9628a0e724105d
#
_entry.id   9b2666d6e6e544b37e9628a0e724105d
#
_cell.length_a   1.000
_cell.length_b   1.000
_cell.length_c   1.000
_cell.angle_alpha   90.00
_cell.angle_beta   90.00
_cell.angle_gamma   90.00
#
_symmetry.space_group_name_H-M   'P 1'
#
loop_
_entity.id
_entity.type
_entity.pdbx_description
1 polymer ?
#
loop_
_entity_poly.entity_id
_entity_poly.type
_entity_poly.pdbx_seq_one_letter_code
_entity_poly.pdbx_strand_id
1 'polypeptide(L)'
;MLYLIYILAGLAGGVLTGMAGLTAAMVLTPILCGACGWAAYDATTIALIANVPSAMVTAYTFYKNKNMDIKRGMPVAMVSFVGAVVGSYLGYLFSQASENGISYIVIVSNLIMAVKFFLPAKKKDESLSAAQEKKAKTKNLLALVLGFIIGMECGFMGSAGGVLMLMVLTMMLGMETKLAVGTSSLVMMLVALTGAVSHVAMGADLELIPSIVMTVACTVGAVGSSRFANKVEEKTLNRAAGVVLLIVSVVSLILSK
;
A
#
# COMPACT_ATOMS: atom_id res chain seq x y z
N MET A 1 -1.56 27.27 -5.21
CA MET A 1 -0.67 26.29 -5.84
C MET A 1 -0.56 25.00 -5.00
N LEU A 2 -0.36 25.08 -3.69
CA LEU A 2 -0.28 23.91 -2.79
C LEU A 2 -1.52 23.00 -2.86
N TYR A 3 -2.73 23.55 -2.80
CA TYR A 3 -3.95 22.73 -2.86
C TYR A 3 -4.07 21.90 -4.16
N LEU A 4 -3.54 22.40 -5.28
CA LEU A 4 -3.50 21.64 -6.53
C LEU A 4 -2.59 20.42 -6.40
N ILE A 5 -1.44 20.58 -5.73
CA ILE A 5 -0.52 19.48 -5.44
C ILE A 5 -1.21 18.42 -4.57
N TYR A 6 -1.93 18.83 -3.51
CA TYR A 6 -2.67 17.92 -2.64
C TYR A 6 -3.75 17.13 -3.40
N ILE A 7 -4.50 17.80 -4.29
CA ILE A 7 -5.53 17.14 -5.10
C ILE A 7 -4.90 16.15 -6.08
N LEU A 8 -3.85 16.55 -6.80
CA LEU A 8 -3.19 15.69 -7.79
C LEU A 8 -2.50 14.49 -7.13
N ALA A 9 -1.79 14.73 -6.02
CA ALA A 9 -1.16 13.67 -5.24
C ALA A 9 -2.21 12.70 -4.68
N GLY A 10 -3.30 13.22 -4.10
CA GLY A 10 -4.41 12.42 -3.60
C GLY A 10 -5.03 11.56 -4.70
N LEU A 11 -5.36 12.14 -5.86
CA LEU A 11 -5.91 11.41 -7.00
C LEU A 11 -4.95 10.30 -7.46
N ALA A 12 -3.65 10.60 -7.61
CA ALA A 12 -2.65 9.61 -8.01
C ALA A 12 -2.52 8.47 -6.99
N GLY A 13 -2.48 8.79 -5.69
CA GLY A 13 -2.48 7.80 -4.61
C GLY A 13 -3.73 6.91 -4.65
N GLY A 14 -4.90 7.51 -4.86
CA GLY A 14 -6.16 6.79 -5.00
C GLY A 14 -6.22 5.90 -6.23
N VAL A 15 -5.67 6.35 -7.35
CA VAL A 15 -5.57 5.55 -8.57
C VAL A 15 -4.75 4.29 -8.30
N LEU A 16 -3.59 4.40 -7.66
CA LEU A 16 -2.77 3.24 -7.31
C LEU A 16 -3.47 2.30 -6.33
N THR A 17 -4.12 2.84 -5.30
CA THR A 17 -4.87 2.04 -4.33
C THR A 17 -5.99 1.26 -5.01
N GLY A 18 -6.76 1.91 -5.88
CA GLY A 18 -7.91 1.30 -6.56
C GLY A 18 -7.53 0.32 -7.66
N MET A 19 -6.42 0.54 -8.36
CA MET A 19 -5.99 -0.34 -9.46
C MET A 19 -5.28 -1.59 -8.98
N ALA A 20 -4.38 -1.45 -8.02
CA ALA A 20 -3.45 -2.51 -7.67
C ALA A 20 -3.49 -2.91 -6.17
N GLY A 21 -4.40 -2.33 -5.39
CA GLY A 21 -4.47 -2.60 -3.95
C GLY A 21 -3.23 -2.11 -3.19
N LEU A 22 -2.57 -1.08 -3.73
CA LEU A 22 -1.38 -0.48 -3.15
C LEU A 22 -1.77 0.54 -2.07
N THR A 23 -0.79 1.01 -1.31
CA THR A 23 -1.00 2.09 -0.34
C THR A 23 -0.85 3.46 -0.99
N ALA A 24 -1.75 4.39 -0.66
CA ALA A 24 -1.66 5.78 -1.12
C ALA A 24 -0.35 6.46 -0.65
N ALA A 25 0.24 5.99 0.45
CA ALA A 25 1.47 6.52 1.01
C ALA A 25 2.67 6.42 0.05
N MET A 26 2.68 5.46 -0.88
CA MET A 26 3.71 5.37 -1.93
C MET A 26 3.79 6.65 -2.78
N VAL A 27 2.70 7.37 -2.91
CA VAL A 27 2.61 8.63 -3.67
C VAL A 27 2.64 9.84 -2.75
N LEU A 28 1.81 9.81 -1.72
CA LEU A 28 1.58 10.98 -0.87
C LEU A 28 2.82 11.32 -0.04
N THR A 29 3.44 10.35 0.63
CA THR A 29 4.58 10.62 1.51
C THR A 29 5.73 11.31 0.77
N PRO A 30 6.26 10.79 -0.36
CA PRO A 30 7.38 11.45 -1.02
C PRO A 30 7.01 12.80 -1.65
N ILE A 31 5.76 12.99 -2.11
CA ILE A 31 5.33 14.29 -2.63
C ILE A 31 5.21 15.32 -1.50
N LEU A 32 4.63 14.95 -0.37
CA LEU A 32 4.49 15.85 0.78
C LEU A 32 5.86 16.25 1.35
N CYS A 33 6.78 15.30 1.49
CA CYS A 33 8.13 15.60 1.96
C CYS A 33 8.90 16.46 0.94
N GLY A 34 8.90 16.07 -0.34
CA GLY A 34 9.71 16.73 -1.35
C GLY A 34 9.15 18.07 -1.83
N ALA A 35 7.84 18.17 -2.09
CA ALA A 35 7.22 19.38 -2.65
C ALA A 35 6.69 20.34 -1.58
N CYS A 36 6.31 19.83 -0.41
CA CYS A 36 5.67 20.62 0.64
C CYS A 36 6.55 20.80 1.88
N GLY A 37 7.69 20.11 1.97
CA GLY A 37 8.64 20.21 3.08
C GLY A 37 8.13 19.63 4.40
N TRP A 38 7.19 18.70 4.36
CA TRP A 38 6.62 18.09 5.55
C TRP A 38 7.56 17.08 6.18
N ALA A 39 7.53 16.96 7.51
CA ALA A 39 8.19 15.88 8.20
C ALA A 39 7.68 14.53 7.70
N ALA A 40 8.59 13.59 7.45
CA ALA A 40 8.23 12.31 6.83
C ALA A 40 7.23 11.49 7.65
N TYR A 41 7.29 11.60 8.97
CA TYR A 41 6.37 10.91 9.87
C TYR A 41 4.94 11.45 9.74
N ASP A 42 4.76 12.77 9.71
CA ASP A 42 3.47 13.43 9.58
C ASP A 42 2.88 13.21 8.18
N ALA A 43 3.72 13.33 7.13
CA ALA A 43 3.35 13.01 5.75
C ALA A 43 2.85 11.56 5.60
N THR A 44 3.54 10.61 6.25
CA THR A 44 3.14 9.19 6.28
C THR A 44 1.81 9.02 7.01
N THR A 45 1.62 9.72 8.12
CA THR A 45 0.37 9.66 8.90
C THR A 45 -0.83 10.10 8.09
N ILE A 46 -0.72 11.24 7.40
CA ILE A 46 -1.79 11.74 6.52
C ILE A 46 -2.04 10.78 5.36
N ALA A 47 -0.98 10.23 4.79
CA ALA A 47 -1.11 9.24 3.72
C ALA A 47 -1.82 7.96 4.17
N LEU A 48 -1.57 7.50 5.40
CA LEU A 48 -2.30 6.38 6.01
C LEU A 48 -3.77 6.73 6.25
N ILE A 49 -4.07 7.92 6.76
CA ILE A 49 -5.46 8.42 6.94
C ILE A 49 -6.18 8.43 5.59
N ALA A 50 -5.58 8.98 4.54
CA ALA A 50 -6.16 9.02 3.20
C ALA A 50 -6.33 7.61 2.59
N ASN A 51 -5.47 6.67 2.97
CA ASN A 51 -5.55 5.30 2.48
C ASN A 51 -6.74 4.51 3.07
N VAL A 52 -7.20 4.81 4.28
CA VAL A 52 -8.32 4.09 4.93
C VAL A 52 -9.59 4.10 4.06
N PRO A 53 -10.21 5.25 3.74
CA PRO A 53 -11.41 5.26 2.94
C PRO A 53 -11.17 4.81 1.49
N SER A 54 -10.00 5.07 0.93
CA SER A 54 -9.63 4.65 -0.42
C SER A 54 -9.53 3.13 -0.53
N ALA A 55 -8.87 2.47 0.42
CA ALA A 55 -8.76 1.02 0.48
C ALA A 55 -10.12 0.38 0.82
N MET A 56 -10.94 1.02 1.67
CA MET A 56 -12.29 0.54 1.98
C MET A 56 -13.19 0.53 0.74
N VAL A 57 -13.19 1.60 -0.05
CA VAL A 57 -13.97 1.66 -1.29
C VAL A 57 -13.44 0.66 -2.32
N THR A 58 -12.13 0.51 -2.42
CA THR A 58 -11.49 -0.49 -3.28
C THR A 58 -11.90 -1.89 -2.87
N ALA A 59 -11.73 -2.25 -1.60
CA ALA A 59 -12.13 -3.54 -1.04
C ALA A 59 -13.62 -3.83 -1.31
N TYR A 60 -14.49 -2.85 -1.06
CA TYR A 60 -15.93 -2.98 -1.34
C TYR A 60 -16.22 -3.23 -2.83
N THR A 61 -15.54 -2.51 -3.73
CA THR A 61 -15.71 -2.67 -5.18
C THR A 61 -15.29 -4.06 -5.64
N PHE A 62 -14.15 -4.56 -5.16
CA PHE A 62 -13.68 -5.92 -5.49
C PHE A 62 -14.55 -7.00 -4.85
N TYR A 63 -15.02 -6.79 -3.61
CA TYR A 63 -15.97 -7.68 -2.95
C TYR A 63 -17.27 -7.83 -3.74
N LYS A 64 -17.87 -6.71 -4.17
CA LYS A 64 -19.09 -6.72 -4.99
C LYS A 64 -18.91 -7.46 -6.32
N ASN A 65 -17.71 -7.43 -6.90
CA ASN A 65 -17.37 -8.15 -8.13
C ASN A 65 -16.87 -9.58 -7.87
N LYS A 66 -17.00 -10.11 -6.65
CA LYS A 66 -16.56 -11.46 -6.23
C LYS A 66 -15.04 -11.69 -6.39
N ASN A 67 -14.26 -10.62 -6.42
CA ASN A 67 -12.81 -10.63 -6.54
C ASN A 67 -12.13 -10.38 -5.18
N MET A 68 -12.59 -11.08 -4.11
CA MET A 68 -12.00 -11.00 -2.77
C MET A 68 -12.17 -12.32 -2.04
N ASP A 69 -11.10 -12.79 -1.40
CA ASP A 69 -11.11 -13.97 -0.54
C ASP A 69 -10.86 -13.56 0.93
N ILE A 70 -11.96 -13.27 1.64
CA ILE A 70 -11.91 -12.84 3.04
C ILE A 70 -11.34 -13.95 3.92
N LYS A 71 -11.67 -15.22 3.65
CA LYS A 71 -11.26 -16.35 4.51
C LYS A 71 -9.74 -16.53 4.55
N ARG A 72 -9.08 -16.40 3.40
CA ARG A 72 -7.61 -16.51 3.33
C ARG A 72 -6.91 -15.20 3.68
N GLY A 73 -7.55 -14.06 3.42
CA GLY A 73 -7.00 -12.74 3.73
C GLY A 73 -7.04 -12.38 5.21
N MET A 74 -8.08 -12.78 5.94
CA MET A 74 -8.28 -12.37 7.34
C MET A 74 -7.14 -12.80 8.29
N PRO A 75 -6.62 -14.04 8.26
CA PRO A 75 -5.48 -14.40 9.09
C PRO A 75 -4.24 -13.55 8.82
N VAL A 76 -3.98 -13.24 7.55
CA VAL A 76 -2.86 -12.37 7.16
C VAL A 76 -3.12 -10.94 7.65
N ALA A 77 -4.35 -10.44 7.52
CA ALA A 77 -4.75 -9.12 7.99
C ALA A 77 -4.55 -8.95 9.50
N MET A 78 -4.95 -9.94 10.30
CA MET A 78 -4.80 -9.89 11.75
C MET A 78 -3.34 -9.85 12.18
N VAL A 79 -2.48 -10.63 11.55
CA VAL A 79 -1.04 -10.63 11.84
C VAL A 79 -0.38 -9.33 11.36
N SER A 80 -0.79 -8.82 10.19
CA SER A 80 -0.30 -7.53 9.66
C SER A 80 -0.76 -6.35 10.54
N PHE A 81 -1.96 -6.42 11.13
CA PHE A 81 -2.44 -5.44 12.10
C PHE A 81 -1.48 -5.31 13.29
N VAL A 82 -1.08 -6.45 13.89
CA VAL A 82 -0.10 -6.46 15.00
C VAL A 82 1.25 -5.90 14.53
N GLY A 83 1.70 -6.31 13.34
CA GLY A 83 2.91 -5.79 12.71
C GLY A 83 2.86 -4.26 12.54
N ALA A 84 1.71 -3.71 12.12
CA ALA A 84 1.54 -2.27 11.93
C ALA A 84 1.68 -1.47 13.23
N VAL A 85 1.18 -1.98 14.36
CA VAL A 85 1.39 -1.34 15.67
C VAL A 85 2.87 -1.27 16.01
N VAL A 86 3.58 -2.40 15.87
CA VAL A 86 5.03 -2.47 16.13
C VAL A 86 5.80 -1.54 15.18
N GLY A 87 5.45 -1.57 13.90
CA GLY A 87 6.08 -0.72 12.88
C GLY A 87 5.86 0.77 13.13
N SER A 88 4.65 1.17 13.51
CA SER A 88 4.33 2.56 13.86
C SER A 88 5.17 3.06 15.04
N TYR A 89 5.36 2.22 16.06
CA TYR A 89 6.21 2.57 17.20
C TYR A 89 7.68 2.73 16.78
N LEU A 90 8.18 1.82 15.95
CA LEU A 90 9.55 1.93 15.41
C LEU A 90 9.70 3.17 14.53
N GLY A 91 8.69 3.50 13.71
CA GLY A 91 8.66 4.72 12.90
C GLY A 91 8.70 5.98 13.73
N TYR A 92 7.96 6.02 14.82
CA TYR A 92 8.03 7.11 15.80
C TYR A 92 9.45 7.28 16.39
N LEU A 93 10.06 6.20 16.88
CA LEU A 93 11.41 6.25 17.42
C LEU A 93 12.44 6.70 16.37
N PHE A 94 12.30 6.22 15.14
CA PHE A 94 13.19 6.57 14.05
C PHE A 94 13.04 8.04 13.61
N SER A 95 11.82 8.58 13.62
CA SER A 95 11.55 9.98 13.30
C SER A 95 12.22 10.94 14.28
N GLN A 96 12.33 10.54 15.55
CA GLN A 96 13.06 11.30 16.57
C GLN A 96 14.59 11.32 16.32
N ALA A 97 15.13 10.29 15.66
CA ALA A 97 16.56 10.18 15.37
C ALA A 97 16.96 10.80 14.02
N SER A 98 16.06 10.85 13.05
CA SER A 98 16.35 11.36 11.70
C SER A 98 15.10 11.87 11.00
N GLU A 99 15.00 13.19 10.84
CA GLU A 99 13.83 13.85 10.23
C GLU A 99 13.56 13.40 8.77
N ASN A 100 14.61 13.19 7.98
CA ASN A 100 14.49 12.87 6.55
C ASN A 100 14.70 11.39 6.20
N GLY A 101 15.10 10.56 7.18
CA GLY A 101 15.46 9.17 6.94
C GLY A 101 14.32 8.34 6.34
N ILE A 102 13.11 8.53 6.85
CA ILE A 102 11.91 7.83 6.35
C ILE A 102 11.65 8.17 4.88
N SER A 103 11.76 9.44 4.48
CA SER A 103 11.52 9.87 3.10
C SER A 103 12.45 9.18 2.10
N TYR A 104 13.75 9.12 2.38
CA TYR A 104 14.72 8.44 1.51
C TYR A 104 14.43 6.94 1.39
N ILE A 105 14.08 6.28 2.50
CA ILE A 105 13.74 4.85 2.48
C ILE A 105 12.49 4.62 1.64
N VAL A 106 11.47 5.47 1.75
CA VAL A 106 10.25 5.40 0.93
C VAL A 106 10.56 5.56 -0.57
N ILE A 107 11.37 6.54 -0.95
CA ILE A 107 11.75 6.77 -2.35
C ILE A 107 12.49 5.55 -2.93
N VAL A 108 13.46 5.02 -2.19
CA VAL A 108 14.24 3.85 -2.62
C VAL A 108 13.35 2.60 -2.73
N SER A 109 12.48 2.37 -1.74
CA SER A 109 11.54 1.23 -1.77
C SER A 109 10.57 1.33 -2.95
N ASN A 110 10.05 2.52 -3.24
CA ASN A 110 9.16 2.76 -4.39
C ASN A 110 9.87 2.50 -5.72
N LEU A 111 11.14 2.90 -5.86
CA LEU A 111 11.91 2.66 -7.07
C LEU A 111 12.14 1.16 -7.31
N ILE A 112 12.50 0.43 -6.26
CA ILE A 112 12.66 -1.04 -6.32
C ILE A 112 11.33 -1.70 -6.73
N MET A 113 10.21 -1.24 -6.18
CA MET A 113 8.89 -1.78 -6.49
C MET A 113 8.44 -1.43 -7.91
N ALA A 114 8.71 -0.22 -8.40
CA ALA A 114 8.42 0.17 -9.77
C ALA A 114 9.09 -0.78 -10.77
N VAL A 115 10.39 -1.06 -10.59
CA VAL A 115 11.12 -2.02 -11.45
C VAL A 115 10.44 -3.40 -11.45
N LYS A 116 9.94 -3.85 -10.31
CA LYS A 116 9.31 -5.16 -10.17
C LYS A 116 8.00 -5.31 -10.94
N PHE A 117 7.23 -4.23 -11.10
CA PHE A 117 6.00 -4.23 -11.91
C PHE A 117 6.26 -4.40 -13.41
N PHE A 118 7.47 -4.08 -13.89
CA PHE A 118 7.86 -4.29 -15.27
C PHE A 118 8.41 -5.70 -15.53
N LEU A 119 8.81 -6.43 -14.48
CA LEU A 119 9.29 -7.80 -14.63
C LEU A 119 8.11 -8.75 -14.88
N PRO A 120 8.23 -9.69 -15.84
CA PRO A 120 7.18 -10.65 -16.11
C PRO A 120 6.95 -11.54 -14.89
N ALA A 121 5.67 -11.68 -14.48
CA ALA A 121 5.30 -12.63 -13.44
C ALA A 121 5.67 -14.05 -13.89
N LYS A 122 6.45 -14.80 -13.09
CA LYS A 122 6.76 -16.19 -13.35
C LYS A 122 5.45 -16.99 -13.42
N LYS A 123 5.20 -17.64 -14.54
CA LYS A 123 4.12 -18.62 -14.69
C LYS A 123 4.26 -19.73 -13.65
N LYS A 124 3.15 -20.08 -13.03
CA LYS A 124 3.05 -21.16 -12.06
C LYS A 124 3.19 -22.49 -12.79
N ASP A 125 4.18 -23.31 -12.47
CA ASP A 125 4.20 -24.70 -12.90
C ASP A 125 3.10 -25.49 -12.18
N GLU A 126 2.13 -25.97 -12.95
CA GLU A 126 1.01 -26.80 -12.50
C GLU A 126 1.38 -28.29 -12.49
N SER A 127 2.36 -28.72 -11.72
CA SER A 127 2.57 -30.15 -11.51
C SER A 127 2.76 -30.46 -10.04
N LEU A 128 1.73 -31.00 -9.40
CA LEU A 128 1.78 -31.27 -7.97
C LEU A 128 1.05 -32.56 -7.57
N SER A 129 1.78 -33.49 -6.99
CA SER A 129 1.27 -34.66 -6.24
C SER A 129 1.57 -34.54 -4.73
N ALA A 130 0.89 -35.31 -3.96
CA ALA A 130 0.94 -35.65 -2.50
C ALA A 130 2.00 -35.05 -1.52
N ALA A 131 3.11 -34.50 -1.97
CA ALA A 131 4.04 -33.69 -1.17
C ALA A 131 3.47 -32.30 -0.78
N GLN A 132 2.23 -32.01 -1.18
CA GLN A 132 1.59 -30.68 -1.16
C GLN A 132 1.04 -30.24 0.19
N GLU A 133 0.53 -31.14 1.03
CA GLU A 133 -0.07 -30.70 2.31
C GLU A 133 0.96 -30.12 3.28
N LYS A 134 2.13 -30.74 3.39
CA LYS A 134 3.23 -30.16 4.20
C LYS A 134 3.74 -28.85 3.60
N LYS A 135 3.88 -28.75 2.26
CA LYS A 135 4.25 -27.52 1.58
C LYS A 135 3.19 -26.44 1.69
N ALA A 136 1.89 -26.77 1.70
CA ALA A 136 0.81 -25.83 1.89
C ALA A 136 0.80 -25.22 3.29
N LYS A 137 0.97 -26.03 4.34
CA LYS A 137 1.11 -25.55 5.72
C LYS A 137 2.29 -24.61 5.91
N THR A 138 3.45 -24.97 5.33
CA THR A 138 4.66 -24.14 5.38
C THR A 138 4.46 -22.81 4.63
N LYS A 139 3.79 -22.83 3.46
CA LYS A 139 3.49 -21.62 2.70
C LYS A 139 2.51 -20.69 3.44
N ASN A 140 1.50 -21.26 4.11
CA ASN A 140 0.57 -20.47 4.91
C ASN A 140 1.28 -19.83 6.12
N LEU A 141 2.15 -20.58 6.81
CA LEU A 141 2.93 -20.03 7.92
C LEU A 141 3.87 -18.92 7.43
N LEU A 142 4.54 -19.13 6.29
CA LEU A 142 5.41 -18.12 5.68
C LEU A 142 4.60 -16.87 5.27
N ALA A 143 3.39 -17.03 4.75
CA ALA A 143 2.50 -15.91 4.42
C ALA A 143 2.12 -15.08 5.68
N LEU A 144 1.92 -15.73 6.83
CA LEU A 144 1.67 -15.03 8.09
C LEU A 144 2.90 -14.26 8.58
N VAL A 145 4.08 -14.90 8.56
CA VAL A 145 5.34 -14.23 8.96
C VAL A 145 5.63 -13.03 8.04
N LEU A 146 5.49 -13.21 6.73
CA LEU A 146 5.66 -12.12 5.78
C LEU A 146 4.58 -11.05 5.96
N GLY A 147 3.33 -11.45 6.27
CA GLY A 147 2.25 -10.53 6.59
C GLY A 147 2.58 -9.63 7.80
N PHE A 148 3.17 -10.20 8.85
CA PHE A 148 3.65 -9.43 10.00
C PHE A 148 4.73 -8.41 9.60
N ILE A 149 5.75 -8.85 8.85
CA ILE A 149 6.84 -7.98 8.39
C ILE A 149 6.31 -6.86 7.48
N ILE A 150 5.37 -7.18 6.58
CA ILE A 150 4.73 -6.20 5.71
C ILE A 150 3.88 -5.21 6.50
N GLY A 151 3.14 -5.71 7.50
CA GLY A 151 2.41 -4.84 8.43
C GLY A 151 3.34 -3.89 9.17
N MET A 152 4.46 -4.41 9.66
CA MET A 152 5.49 -3.62 10.35
C MET A 152 6.11 -2.56 9.41
N GLU A 153 6.44 -2.91 8.18
CA GLU A 153 6.93 -1.97 7.18
C GLU A 153 5.88 -0.88 6.87
N CYS A 154 4.63 -1.28 6.70
CA CYS A 154 3.54 -0.35 6.41
C CYS A 154 3.25 0.59 7.59
N GLY A 155 3.33 0.10 8.84
CA GLY A 155 3.24 0.93 10.03
C GLY A 155 4.42 1.89 10.17
N PHE A 156 5.62 1.48 9.78
CA PHE A 156 6.84 2.27 9.86
C PHE A 156 6.89 3.39 8.79
N MET A 157 6.65 3.05 7.52
CA MET A 157 6.82 3.95 6.37
C MET A 157 5.52 4.21 5.60
N GLY A 158 4.49 3.43 5.83
CA GLY A 158 3.23 3.53 5.10
C GLY A 158 3.26 3.06 3.64
N SER A 159 4.42 2.75 3.06
CA SER A 159 4.57 2.77 1.62
C SER A 159 4.51 1.40 0.90
N ALA A 160 5.44 0.51 1.11
CA ALA A 160 5.61 -0.67 0.23
C ALA A 160 4.64 -1.84 0.53
N GLY A 161 3.89 -1.78 1.62
CA GLY A 161 3.08 -2.89 2.11
C GLY A 161 2.09 -3.46 1.09
N GLY A 162 1.46 -2.63 0.28
CA GLY A 162 0.47 -3.09 -0.70
C GLY A 162 1.04 -4.01 -1.78
N VAL A 163 2.22 -3.65 -2.34
CA VAL A 163 2.89 -4.46 -3.37
C VAL A 163 3.37 -5.79 -2.80
N LEU A 164 4.01 -5.73 -1.63
CA LEU A 164 4.52 -6.92 -0.96
C LEU A 164 3.37 -7.85 -0.56
N MET A 165 2.26 -7.30 -0.09
CA MET A 165 1.06 -8.05 0.24
C MET A 165 0.46 -8.73 -0.99
N LEU A 166 0.33 -8.01 -2.10
CA LEU A 166 -0.12 -8.59 -3.37
C LEU A 166 0.75 -9.78 -3.78
N MET A 167 2.07 -9.66 -3.59
CA MET A 167 3.00 -10.75 -3.89
C MET A 167 2.85 -11.94 -2.95
N VAL A 168 2.68 -11.72 -1.65
CA VAL A 168 2.44 -12.80 -0.69
C VAL A 168 1.14 -13.54 -1.04
N LEU A 169 0.07 -12.82 -1.33
CA LEU A 169 -1.21 -13.42 -1.69
C LEU A 169 -1.14 -14.21 -2.99
N THR A 170 -0.43 -13.70 -4.01
CA THR A 170 -0.29 -14.40 -5.29
C THR A 170 0.70 -15.56 -5.22
N MET A 171 1.91 -15.35 -4.66
CA MET A 171 2.98 -16.35 -4.70
C MET A 171 2.87 -17.42 -3.61
N MET A 172 2.45 -17.03 -2.39
CA MET A 172 2.34 -17.96 -1.26
C MET A 172 0.98 -18.62 -1.19
N LEU A 173 -0.10 -17.84 -1.26
CA LEU A 173 -1.47 -18.35 -1.19
C LEU A 173 -2.06 -18.74 -2.55
N GLY A 174 -1.33 -18.45 -3.65
CA GLY A 174 -1.72 -18.86 -4.99
C GLY A 174 -3.00 -18.20 -5.51
N MET A 175 -3.33 -17.01 -5.04
CA MET A 175 -4.49 -16.26 -5.51
C MET A 175 -4.27 -15.70 -6.91
N GLU A 176 -5.32 -15.67 -7.72
CA GLU A 176 -5.34 -14.89 -8.98
C GLU A 176 -5.16 -13.41 -8.68
N THR A 177 -4.56 -12.65 -9.60
CA THR A 177 -4.19 -11.24 -9.35
C THR A 177 -5.40 -10.39 -8.94
N LYS A 178 -6.55 -10.50 -9.60
CA LYS A 178 -7.74 -9.72 -9.21
C LYS A 178 -8.22 -10.06 -7.80
N LEU A 179 -8.23 -11.36 -7.46
CA LEU A 179 -8.59 -11.83 -6.13
C LEU A 179 -7.58 -11.33 -5.07
N ALA A 180 -6.30 -11.36 -5.41
CA ALA A 180 -5.22 -10.86 -4.55
C ALA A 180 -5.30 -9.33 -4.35
N VAL A 181 -5.63 -8.55 -5.39
CA VAL A 181 -5.83 -7.08 -5.28
C VAL A 181 -6.99 -6.75 -4.34
N GLY A 182 -8.14 -7.40 -4.49
CA GLY A 182 -9.27 -7.17 -3.59
C GLY A 182 -8.94 -7.58 -2.14
N THR A 183 -8.28 -8.72 -1.96
CA THR A 183 -7.88 -9.22 -0.64
C THR A 183 -6.78 -8.34 -0.01
N SER A 184 -5.79 -7.88 -0.79
CA SER A 184 -4.77 -6.96 -0.29
C SER A 184 -5.36 -5.60 0.11
N SER A 185 -6.35 -5.10 -0.62
CA SER A 185 -7.05 -3.86 -0.26
C SER A 185 -7.74 -3.96 1.10
N LEU A 186 -8.35 -5.12 1.42
CA LEU A 186 -8.92 -5.36 2.74
C LEU A 186 -7.84 -5.37 3.83
N VAL A 187 -6.72 -6.06 3.59
CA VAL A 187 -5.60 -6.09 4.53
C VAL A 187 -5.03 -4.69 4.74
N MET A 188 -4.80 -3.96 3.65
CA MET A 188 -4.23 -2.60 3.70
C MET A 188 -5.18 -1.59 4.34
N MET A 189 -6.49 -1.76 4.24
CA MET A 189 -7.46 -0.95 4.97
C MET A 189 -7.25 -1.08 6.49
N LEU A 190 -7.14 -2.30 7.00
CA LEU A 190 -6.94 -2.57 8.43
C LEU A 190 -5.56 -2.08 8.90
N VAL A 191 -4.52 -2.34 8.13
CA VAL A 191 -3.14 -1.90 8.41
C VAL A 191 -3.04 -0.39 8.41
N ALA A 192 -3.65 0.30 7.43
CA ALA A 192 -3.65 1.76 7.35
C ALA A 192 -4.41 2.39 8.52
N LEU A 193 -5.56 1.82 8.89
CA LEU A 193 -6.33 2.29 10.05
C LEU A 193 -5.50 2.18 11.33
N THR A 194 -4.86 1.03 11.53
CA THR A 194 -4.00 0.79 12.70
C THR A 194 -2.82 1.74 12.72
N GLY A 195 -2.12 1.86 11.59
CA GLY A 195 -0.98 2.78 11.47
C GLY A 195 -1.38 4.24 11.73
N ALA A 196 -2.47 4.70 11.11
CA ALA A 196 -2.98 6.06 11.31
C ALA A 196 -3.32 6.34 12.77
N VAL A 197 -4.09 5.44 13.41
CA VAL A 197 -4.45 5.58 14.84
C VAL A 197 -3.20 5.57 15.73
N SER A 198 -2.25 4.66 15.46
CA SER A 198 -1.01 4.57 16.23
C SER A 198 -0.16 5.82 16.09
N HIS A 199 0.01 6.35 14.87
CA HIS A 199 0.80 7.57 14.62
C HIS A 199 0.17 8.79 15.31
N VAL A 200 -1.16 8.96 15.20
CA VAL A 200 -1.87 10.06 15.89
C VAL A 200 -1.73 9.93 17.40
N ALA A 201 -1.87 8.72 17.94
CA ALA A 201 -1.71 8.48 19.39
C ALA A 201 -0.27 8.74 19.89
N MET A 202 0.71 8.63 19.02
CA MET A 202 2.13 8.93 19.31
C MET A 202 2.52 10.39 19.02
N GLY A 203 1.57 11.25 18.66
CA GLY A 203 1.79 12.70 18.54
C GLY A 203 2.19 13.18 17.15
N ALA A 204 1.80 12.49 16.10
CA ALA A 204 1.94 13.00 14.73
C ALA A 204 1.16 14.32 14.58
N ASP A 205 1.80 15.31 13.96
CA ASP A 205 1.15 16.61 13.69
C ASP A 205 0.30 16.53 12.42
N LEU A 206 -0.96 16.97 12.54
CA LEU A 206 -1.94 16.86 11.47
C LEU A 206 -2.46 18.21 11.04
N GLU A 207 -2.11 18.62 9.83
CA GLU A 207 -2.81 19.73 9.19
C GLU A 207 -4.18 19.26 8.66
N LEU A 208 -5.28 19.69 9.32
CA LEU A 208 -6.64 19.20 9.02
C LEU A 208 -7.07 19.44 7.58
N ILE A 209 -6.86 20.65 7.05
CA ILE A 209 -7.35 21.03 5.71
C ILE A 209 -6.64 20.19 4.61
N PRO A 210 -5.30 20.14 4.54
CA PRO A 210 -4.60 19.27 3.61
C PRO A 210 -5.00 17.80 3.73
N SER A 211 -5.15 17.30 4.97
CA SER A 211 -5.54 15.91 5.24
C SER A 211 -6.91 15.59 4.65
N ILE A 212 -7.89 16.45 4.83
CA ILE A 212 -9.25 16.28 4.27
C ILE A 212 -9.21 16.32 2.75
N VAL A 213 -8.54 17.32 2.16
CA VAL A 213 -8.45 17.48 0.70
C VAL A 213 -7.83 16.26 0.06
N MET A 214 -6.71 15.78 0.60
CA MET A 214 -6.02 14.58 0.08
C MET A 214 -6.85 13.31 0.27
N THR A 215 -7.51 13.15 1.41
CA THR A 215 -8.37 12.00 1.69
C THR A 215 -9.54 11.92 0.72
N VAL A 216 -10.21 13.05 0.46
CA VAL A 216 -11.31 13.10 -0.51
C VAL A 216 -10.80 12.82 -1.92
N ALA A 217 -9.72 13.48 -2.35
CA ALA A 217 -9.15 13.27 -3.68
C ALA A 217 -8.69 11.80 -3.87
N CYS A 218 -8.03 11.23 -2.87
CA CYS A 218 -7.59 9.84 -2.88
C CYS A 218 -8.79 8.86 -2.99
N THR A 219 -9.84 9.10 -2.24
CA THR A 219 -11.06 8.29 -2.29
C THR A 219 -11.73 8.36 -3.67
N VAL A 220 -11.83 9.56 -4.26
CA VAL A 220 -12.37 9.75 -5.62
C VAL A 220 -11.54 8.99 -6.64
N GLY A 221 -10.19 9.11 -6.58
CA GLY A 221 -9.29 8.35 -7.42
C GLY A 221 -9.47 6.84 -7.30
N ALA A 222 -9.63 6.34 -6.07
CA ALA A 222 -9.85 4.92 -5.79
C ALA A 222 -11.20 4.41 -6.32
N VAL A 223 -12.27 5.20 -6.21
CA VAL A 223 -13.60 4.84 -6.77
C VAL A 223 -13.53 4.63 -8.29
N GLY A 224 -12.91 5.55 -9.00
CA GLY A 224 -12.79 5.46 -10.47
C GLY A 224 -11.89 4.30 -10.89
N SER A 225 -10.71 4.23 -10.31
CA SER A 225 -9.69 3.25 -10.69
C SER A 225 -10.04 1.81 -10.29
N SER A 226 -10.68 1.57 -9.15
CA SER A 226 -11.11 0.21 -8.75
C SER A 226 -12.21 -0.34 -9.66
N ARG A 227 -13.13 0.51 -10.13
CA ARG A 227 -14.14 0.12 -11.13
C ARG A 227 -13.50 -0.23 -12.48
N PHE A 228 -12.50 0.54 -12.89
CA PHE A 228 -11.75 0.29 -14.11
C PHE A 228 -10.93 -1.00 -13.98
N ALA A 229 -10.23 -1.21 -12.86
CA ALA A 229 -9.39 -2.38 -12.61
C ALA A 229 -10.15 -3.71 -12.71
N ASN A 230 -11.42 -3.74 -12.28
CA ASN A 230 -12.25 -4.93 -12.40
C ASN A 230 -12.62 -5.28 -13.86
N LYS A 231 -12.50 -4.33 -14.80
CA LYS A 231 -12.88 -4.51 -16.20
C LYS A 231 -11.70 -4.83 -17.12
N VAL A 232 -10.47 -4.48 -16.74
CA VAL A 232 -9.27 -4.63 -17.58
C VAL A 232 -8.50 -5.91 -17.26
N GLU A 233 -7.64 -6.31 -18.21
CA GLU A 233 -6.74 -7.44 -18.04
C GLU A 233 -5.61 -7.14 -17.05
N GLU A 234 -5.14 -8.16 -16.35
CA GLU A 234 -4.03 -8.12 -15.40
C GLU A 234 -2.77 -7.43 -15.92
N LYS A 235 -2.41 -7.73 -17.16
CA LYS A 235 -1.20 -7.19 -17.80
C LYS A 235 -1.25 -5.68 -17.94
N THR A 236 -2.41 -5.15 -18.30
CA THR A 236 -2.67 -3.70 -18.41
C THR A 236 -2.64 -3.04 -17.03
N LEU A 237 -3.22 -3.71 -16.02
CA LEU A 237 -3.26 -3.25 -14.64
C LEU A 237 -1.85 -3.10 -14.06
N ASN A 238 -1.03 -4.14 -14.19
CA ASN A 238 0.35 -4.14 -13.69
C ASN A 238 1.22 -3.08 -14.39
N ARG A 239 1.08 -2.92 -15.71
CA ARG A 239 1.80 -1.88 -16.46
C ARG A 239 1.41 -0.47 -16.03
N ALA A 240 0.12 -0.22 -15.87
CA ALA A 240 -0.38 1.09 -15.43
C ALA A 240 0.12 1.43 -14.02
N ALA A 241 0.06 0.50 -13.07
CA ALA A 241 0.59 0.68 -11.73
C ALA A 241 2.11 0.96 -11.74
N GLY A 242 2.88 0.20 -12.53
CA GLY A 242 4.32 0.39 -12.69
C GLY A 242 4.67 1.76 -13.25
N VAL A 243 3.94 2.24 -14.26
CA VAL A 243 4.15 3.57 -14.87
C VAL A 243 3.89 4.68 -13.85
N VAL A 244 2.77 4.61 -13.10
CA VAL A 244 2.45 5.62 -12.08
C VAL A 244 3.52 5.65 -10.99
N LEU A 245 3.96 4.48 -10.48
CA LEU A 245 5.02 4.40 -9.49
C LEU A 245 6.34 4.97 -9.99
N LEU A 246 6.70 4.70 -11.23
CA LEU A 246 7.94 5.21 -11.82
C LEU A 246 7.90 6.74 -11.94
N ILE A 247 6.79 7.30 -12.43
CA ILE A 247 6.60 8.75 -12.53
C ILE A 247 6.71 9.39 -11.15
N VAL A 248 6.01 8.85 -10.15
CA VAL A 248 6.04 9.38 -8.78
C VAL A 248 7.46 9.31 -8.19
N SER A 249 8.16 8.18 -8.36
CA SER A 249 9.52 8.03 -7.85
C SER A 249 10.49 9.02 -8.46
N VAL A 250 10.41 9.24 -9.78
CA VAL A 250 11.25 10.22 -10.49
C VAL A 250 10.94 11.65 -10.06
N VAL A 251 9.65 12.01 -9.98
CA VAL A 251 9.21 13.34 -9.52
C VAL A 251 9.69 13.58 -8.08
N SER A 252 9.53 12.60 -7.20
CA SER A 252 9.97 12.72 -5.81
C SER A 252 11.48 12.86 -5.67
N LEU A 253 12.26 12.15 -6.50
CA LEU A 253 13.71 12.27 -6.52
C LEU A 253 14.17 13.66 -6.99
N ILE A 254 13.45 14.27 -7.94
CA ILE A 254 13.74 15.63 -8.43
C ILE A 254 13.41 16.67 -7.34
N LEU A 255 12.29 16.47 -6.62
CA LEU A 255 11.81 17.39 -5.59
C LEU A 255 12.58 17.25 -4.25
N SER A 256 13.28 16.14 -4.03
CA SER A 256 14.07 15.90 -2.80
C SER A 256 15.45 16.55 -2.83
N LYS A 257 15.78 17.32 -3.87
CA LYS A 257 16.97 18.17 -3.97
C LYS A 257 16.68 19.58 -3.46
#